data_46055142c7a5fb54c42785a2f20fdec7
#
_entry.id   46055142c7a5fb54c42785a2f20fdec7
#
_cell.length_a   1.000
_cell.length_b   1.000
_cell.length_c   1.000
_cell.angle_alpha   90.00
_cell.angle_beta   90.00
_cell.angle_gamma   90.00
#
_symmetry.space_group_name_H-M   'P 1'
#
loop_
_entity.id
_entity.type
_entity.pdbx_description
1 polymer ?
#
loop_
_entity_poly.entity_id
_entity_poly.type
_entity_poly.pdbx_seq_one_letter_code
_entity_poly.pdbx_strand_id
1 'polypeptide(L)'
;MQVVADVGGIPGKDCNGFCKYCYFRKVKEVKAFGCAHCLPNKIGCDRCSKGITDSQSEFRSPFEVITEVQNALMMQPNFRENDIKVNISGGGDVSCYPYLENLTANLNQFSLKSHLGYTCGKGITESEIASRLINNGVNEVTFTVFSTDPKLRREWVKDKKPEEALKACQIFCENADLTGAGVIIPGVNDGDVLRQTCNTLEEWGAKGFILMRFANTFNEGLILGNEPILKGIESQPVEEFGQLVEEINKEYNFRVTGTPLCDPETGGPFAIAKDENEIFLQFIKKVTGEATIITSKIAAPFISKIFDKIDADNVNVIGVPKEIACLITKEDLEQIDLSELKQAVIIPGRAFVHQLDAERILSADGVERIVGRGPDTLTIDGELSFDKTDENVIEEELTQFNDLVDAINFFGMRI
;
A
#
# COMPACT_ATOMS: atom_id res chain seq x y z
N MET A 1 12.75 12.93 5.60
CA MET A 1 11.29 13.24 5.80
C MET A 1 10.62 13.32 4.45
N GLN A 2 9.43 12.71 4.30
CA GLN A 2 8.69 12.70 3.05
C GLN A 2 7.47 13.63 3.13
N VAL A 3 7.28 14.47 2.11
CA VAL A 3 6.10 15.32 1.93
C VAL A 3 5.39 14.88 0.66
N VAL A 4 4.07 14.76 0.68
CA VAL A 4 3.29 14.35 -0.50
C VAL A 4 2.86 15.58 -1.29
N ALA A 5 3.17 15.60 -2.58
CA ALA A 5 2.63 16.51 -3.58
C ALA A 5 1.52 15.80 -4.35
N ASP A 6 0.29 15.86 -3.85
CA ASP A 6 -0.86 15.22 -4.47
C ASP A 6 -1.35 16.03 -5.67
N VAL A 7 -1.14 15.50 -6.86
CA VAL A 7 -1.55 16.13 -8.13
C VAL A 7 -2.99 15.80 -8.54
N GLY A 8 -3.70 14.96 -7.77
CA GLY A 8 -5.03 14.47 -8.12
C GLY A 8 -5.02 13.53 -9.33
N GLY A 9 -6.07 13.53 -10.10
CA GLY A 9 -6.23 12.70 -11.30
C GLY A 9 -7.23 11.58 -11.12
N ILE A 10 -8.13 11.43 -12.07
CA ILE A 10 -9.16 10.40 -12.07
C ILE A 10 -8.63 9.14 -12.77
N PRO A 11 -8.57 7.97 -12.10
CA PRO A 11 -8.16 6.73 -12.74
C PRO A 11 -8.90 6.48 -14.07
N GLY A 12 -8.17 6.10 -15.09
CA GLY A 12 -8.68 5.85 -16.43
C GLY A 12 -8.88 7.09 -17.28
N LYS A 13 -9.52 8.16 -16.76
CA LYS A 13 -9.65 9.44 -17.46
C LYS A 13 -8.27 10.09 -17.60
N ASP A 14 -7.60 10.27 -16.49
CA ASP A 14 -6.32 10.97 -16.40
C ASP A 14 -5.10 10.02 -16.46
N CYS A 15 -5.31 8.75 -16.86
CA CYS A 15 -4.28 7.78 -17.18
C CYS A 15 -4.19 7.45 -18.67
N ASN A 16 -4.76 8.25 -19.57
CA ASN A 16 -4.88 7.89 -21.00
C ASN A 16 -5.56 6.52 -21.26
N GLY A 17 -6.51 6.14 -20.39
CA GLY A 17 -7.28 4.89 -20.43
C GLY A 17 -6.86 3.90 -19.32
N PHE A 18 -7.79 3.02 -18.94
CA PHE A 18 -7.55 1.99 -17.94
C PHE A 18 -6.60 0.90 -18.43
N CYS A 19 -5.68 0.47 -17.58
CA CYS A 19 -5.02 -0.83 -17.73
C CYS A 19 -6.06 -1.95 -17.67
N LYS A 20 -5.80 -3.11 -18.33
CA LYS A 20 -6.77 -4.24 -18.27
C LYS A 20 -7.00 -4.74 -16.84
N TYR A 21 -5.99 -4.68 -16.01
CA TYR A 21 -5.96 -5.14 -14.63
C TYR A 21 -6.24 -4.04 -13.59
N CYS A 22 -6.62 -2.84 -14.01
CA CYS A 22 -6.83 -1.71 -13.10
C CYS A 22 -8.00 -1.96 -12.15
N TYR A 23 -7.77 -1.83 -10.86
CA TYR A 23 -8.77 -2.01 -9.81
C TYR A 23 -9.91 -0.99 -9.88
N PHE A 24 -9.68 0.17 -10.44
CA PHE A 24 -10.69 1.21 -10.64
C PHE A 24 -11.56 1.00 -11.87
N ARG A 25 -11.23 0.04 -12.74
CA ARG A 25 -11.88 -0.12 -14.06
C ARG A 25 -13.37 -0.47 -13.97
N LYS A 26 -13.79 -1.19 -12.94
CA LYS A 26 -15.16 -1.72 -12.81
C LYS A 26 -15.82 -1.31 -11.49
N VAL A 27 -15.35 -0.23 -10.88
CA VAL A 27 -15.91 0.24 -9.62
C VAL A 27 -17.40 0.51 -9.80
N LYS A 28 -18.23 -0.17 -8.99
CA LYS A 28 -19.69 -0.02 -8.99
C LYS A 28 -20.15 0.89 -7.85
N GLU A 29 -19.43 0.89 -6.74
CA GLU A 29 -19.73 1.71 -5.59
C GLU A 29 -18.72 2.84 -5.49
N VAL A 30 -19.18 4.02 -5.91
CA VAL A 30 -18.38 5.25 -5.83
C VAL A 30 -18.76 6.06 -4.60
N LYS A 31 -19.74 5.58 -3.83
CA LYS A 31 -20.10 6.22 -2.56
C LYS A 31 -19.03 5.86 -1.55
N ALA A 32 -18.53 6.92 -0.88
CA ALA A 32 -17.80 6.68 0.34
C ALA A 32 -18.54 5.59 1.13
N PHE A 33 -17.81 4.64 1.66
CA PHE A 33 -18.39 3.61 2.56
C PHE A 33 -19.03 4.23 3.79
N GLY A 34 -19.41 5.52 3.68
CA GLY A 34 -20.15 6.24 4.66
C GLY A 34 -21.40 5.44 4.97
N CYS A 35 -21.33 4.71 6.04
CA CYS A 35 -22.48 4.13 6.67
C CYS A 35 -23.53 5.21 6.93
N ALA A 36 -24.75 4.81 7.23
CA ALA A 36 -25.87 5.71 7.52
C ALA A 36 -25.55 6.77 8.60
N HIS A 37 -24.49 6.59 9.35
CA HIS A 37 -24.05 7.44 10.46
C HIS A 37 -23.07 8.55 10.08
N CYS A 38 -22.58 8.60 8.83
CA CYS A 38 -21.70 9.68 8.39
C CYS A 38 -22.47 10.99 8.22
N LEU A 39 -22.39 11.84 9.21
CA LEU A 39 -23.01 13.15 9.25
C LEU A 39 -21.97 14.26 9.02
N PRO A 40 -22.39 15.37 8.41
CA PRO A 40 -23.70 15.67 7.78
C PRO A 40 -23.78 15.24 6.32
N ASN A 41 -22.68 14.94 5.63
CA ASN A 41 -22.60 14.90 4.19
C ASN A 41 -22.55 13.48 3.59
N LYS A 42 -22.65 12.42 4.36
CA LYS A 42 -22.48 11.02 3.92
C LYS A 42 -21.15 10.73 3.19
N ILE A 43 -20.12 11.49 3.49
CA ILE A 43 -18.82 11.44 2.80
C ILE A 43 -17.94 10.30 3.33
N GLY A 44 -18.34 9.66 4.43
CA GLY A 44 -17.44 8.75 5.18
C GLY A 44 -16.52 9.53 6.12
N CYS A 45 -15.84 8.82 7.02
CA CYS A 45 -14.73 9.39 7.75
C CYS A 45 -13.47 9.33 6.86
N ASP A 46 -12.42 10.04 7.23
CA ASP A 46 -11.15 10.10 6.49
C ASP A 46 -10.61 8.70 6.15
N ARG A 47 -10.88 7.72 6.98
CA ARG A 47 -10.48 6.31 6.81
C ARG A 47 -11.25 5.58 5.72
N CYS A 48 -12.54 5.95 5.51
CA CYS A 48 -13.43 5.33 4.54
C CYS A 48 -13.30 5.95 3.15
N SER A 49 -12.95 7.23 3.08
CA SER A 49 -13.18 8.04 1.90
C SER A 49 -11.93 8.43 1.14
N LYS A 50 -10.74 8.35 1.77
CA LYS A 50 -9.53 8.87 1.15
C LYS A 50 -9.26 8.23 -0.22
N GLY A 51 -9.24 6.91 -0.31
CA GLY A 51 -9.00 6.20 -1.57
C GLY A 51 -10.11 6.41 -2.63
N ILE A 52 -11.35 6.69 -2.20
CA ILE A 52 -12.46 6.99 -3.11
C ILE A 52 -12.45 8.45 -3.54
N THR A 53 -12.12 9.36 -2.63
CA THR A 53 -11.98 10.79 -2.93
C THR A 53 -10.84 11.02 -3.92
N ASP A 54 -9.70 10.36 -3.71
CA ASP A 54 -8.54 10.42 -4.61
C ASP A 54 -8.93 9.91 -6.02
N SER A 55 -9.80 8.90 -6.11
CA SER A 55 -10.30 8.40 -7.41
C SER A 55 -11.30 9.31 -8.13
N GLN A 56 -11.74 10.40 -7.51
CA GLN A 56 -12.70 11.36 -8.08
C GLN A 56 -12.14 12.77 -8.28
N SER A 57 -10.93 13.04 -7.79
CA SER A 57 -10.30 14.35 -7.90
C SER A 57 -9.69 14.54 -9.29
N GLU A 58 -10.08 15.60 -10.01
CA GLU A 58 -9.40 16.00 -11.25
C GLU A 58 -7.96 16.45 -10.94
N PHE A 59 -7.14 16.56 -11.99
CA PHE A 59 -5.81 17.13 -11.83
C PHE A 59 -5.86 18.54 -11.25
N ARG A 60 -5.05 18.74 -10.21
CA ARG A 60 -4.95 20.01 -9.48
C ARG A 60 -3.99 20.95 -10.18
N SER A 61 -4.14 22.24 -9.96
CA SER A 61 -3.20 23.22 -10.51
C SER A 61 -1.83 23.13 -9.80
N PRO A 62 -0.71 23.45 -10.48
CA PRO A 62 0.60 23.48 -9.84
C PRO A 62 0.67 24.40 -8.62
N PHE A 63 -0.07 25.51 -8.67
CA PHE A 63 -0.13 26.47 -7.56
C PHE A 63 -0.73 25.86 -6.29
N GLU A 64 -1.84 25.11 -6.42
CA GLU A 64 -2.46 24.42 -5.28
C GLU A 64 -1.53 23.39 -4.70
N VAL A 65 -0.91 22.56 -5.55
CA VAL A 65 0.03 21.51 -5.11
C VAL A 65 1.24 22.09 -4.40
N ILE A 66 1.87 23.13 -4.97
CA ILE A 66 3.02 23.80 -4.35
C ILE A 66 2.65 24.45 -3.03
N THR A 67 1.48 25.10 -2.96
CA THR A 67 1.01 25.74 -1.71
C THR A 67 0.84 24.71 -0.60
N GLU A 68 0.29 23.53 -0.90
CA GLU A 68 0.16 22.46 0.10
C GLU A 68 1.51 21.89 0.54
N VAL A 69 2.42 21.67 -0.40
CA VAL A 69 3.80 21.26 -0.07
C VAL A 69 4.46 22.30 0.86
N GLN A 70 4.35 23.58 0.54
CA GLN A 70 4.90 24.65 1.37
C GLN A 70 4.26 24.68 2.77
N ASN A 71 2.94 24.53 2.86
CA ASN A 71 2.24 24.48 4.14
C ASN A 71 2.68 23.26 4.97
N ALA A 72 2.82 22.09 4.35
CA ALA A 72 3.31 20.88 5.01
C ALA A 72 4.74 21.08 5.55
N LEU A 73 5.61 21.73 4.78
CA LEU A 73 6.96 22.06 5.18
C LEU A 73 7.01 23.04 6.35
N MET A 74 6.16 24.10 6.34
CA MET A 74 6.09 25.10 7.39
C MET A 74 5.59 24.54 8.73
N MET A 75 4.77 23.49 8.70
CA MET A 75 4.25 22.81 9.88
C MET A 75 5.28 21.87 10.55
N GLN A 76 6.44 21.66 9.95
CA GLN A 76 7.47 20.77 10.48
C GLN A 76 8.47 21.53 11.35
N PRO A 77 8.73 21.09 12.59
CA PRO A 77 9.61 21.82 13.53
C PRO A 77 11.08 21.90 13.07
N ASN A 78 11.54 21.02 12.18
CA ASN A 78 12.92 20.91 11.70
C ASN A 78 13.06 21.16 10.20
N PHE A 79 12.32 22.12 9.66
CA PHE A 79 12.27 22.48 8.23
C PHE A 79 13.64 22.71 7.56
N ARG A 80 14.71 22.92 8.31
CA ARG A 80 16.04 23.29 7.79
C ARG A 80 17.01 22.12 7.60
N GLU A 81 16.62 20.89 7.90
CA GLU A 81 17.48 19.73 7.73
C GLU A 81 17.34 19.14 6.31
N ASN A 82 18.49 18.83 5.69
CA ASN A 82 18.70 18.59 4.27
C ASN A 82 18.10 17.31 3.66
N ASP A 83 17.17 16.62 4.32
CA ASP A 83 16.63 15.34 3.85
C ASP A 83 15.11 15.37 3.62
N ILE A 84 14.63 16.44 2.99
CA ILE A 84 13.22 16.52 2.61
C ILE A 84 13.05 15.99 1.19
N LYS A 85 12.27 14.94 1.06
CA LYS A 85 11.87 14.33 -0.19
C LYS A 85 10.41 14.65 -0.47
N VAL A 86 10.11 15.15 -1.65
CA VAL A 86 8.74 15.42 -2.10
C VAL A 86 8.31 14.26 -2.98
N ASN A 87 7.31 13.49 -2.53
CA ASN A 87 6.71 12.42 -3.32
C ASN A 87 5.54 12.97 -4.14
N ILE A 88 5.70 13.03 -5.45
CA ILE A 88 4.66 13.44 -6.39
C ILE A 88 3.78 12.22 -6.67
N SER A 89 2.53 12.28 -6.25
CA SER A 89 1.56 11.19 -6.39
C SER A 89 0.19 11.70 -6.78
N GLY A 90 -0.71 10.82 -7.18
CA GLY A 90 -2.09 11.16 -7.51
C GLY A 90 -2.93 9.92 -7.80
N GLY A 91 -4.23 10.12 -8.01
CA GLY A 91 -5.17 9.04 -8.32
C GLY A 91 -5.04 8.50 -9.74
N GLY A 92 -4.45 9.27 -10.67
CA GLY A 92 -4.13 8.88 -12.05
C GLY A 92 -2.67 8.46 -12.23
N ASP A 93 -2.28 8.26 -13.49
CA ASP A 93 -0.86 8.09 -13.82
C ASP A 93 -0.14 9.43 -13.76
N VAL A 94 0.80 9.57 -12.83
CA VAL A 94 1.52 10.83 -12.57
C VAL A 94 2.19 11.37 -13.84
N SER A 95 2.68 10.52 -14.75
CA SER A 95 3.24 10.97 -16.04
C SER A 95 2.21 11.67 -16.94
N CYS A 96 0.92 11.44 -16.72
CA CYS A 96 -0.15 12.09 -17.46
C CYS A 96 -0.51 13.47 -16.88
N TYR A 97 0.07 13.88 -15.77
CA TYR A 97 -0.16 15.20 -15.22
C TYR A 97 0.37 16.29 -16.16
N PRO A 98 -0.49 17.16 -16.70
CA PRO A 98 -0.12 18.04 -17.80
C PRO A 98 0.92 19.12 -17.42
N TYR A 99 1.11 19.34 -16.13
CA TYR A 99 2.03 20.33 -15.60
C TYR A 99 3.25 19.71 -14.88
N LEU A 100 3.56 18.43 -15.13
CA LEU A 100 4.59 17.69 -14.40
C LEU A 100 5.98 18.36 -14.48
N GLU A 101 6.39 18.76 -15.69
CA GLU A 101 7.67 19.45 -15.90
C GLU A 101 7.70 20.83 -15.19
N ASN A 102 6.57 21.55 -15.19
CA ASN A 102 6.45 22.83 -14.48
C ASN A 102 6.49 22.63 -12.96
N LEU A 103 5.77 21.64 -12.44
CA LEU A 103 5.77 21.33 -11.00
C LEU A 103 7.16 20.96 -10.52
N THR A 104 7.84 20.03 -11.21
CA THR A 104 9.20 19.58 -10.83
C THR A 104 10.22 20.71 -10.89
N ALA A 105 10.16 21.58 -11.92
CA ALA A 105 11.01 22.75 -12.03
C ALA A 105 10.80 23.73 -10.87
N ASN A 106 9.55 23.96 -10.45
CA ASN A 106 9.26 24.79 -9.29
C ASN A 106 9.76 24.20 -7.98
N LEU A 107 9.56 22.89 -7.76
CA LEU A 107 10.08 22.21 -6.56
C LEU A 107 11.62 22.30 -6.49
N ASN A 108 12.29 22.15 -7.63
CA ASN A 108 13.76 22.27 -7.71
C ASN A 108 14.28 23.69 -7.35
N GLN A 109 13.49 24.74 -7.62
CA GLN A 109 13.84 26.10 -7.21
C GLN A 109 13.94 26.24 -5.67
N PHE A 110 13.22 25.42 -4.93
CA PHE A 110 13.31 25.33 -3.46
C PHE A 110 14.36 24.32 -2.98
N SER A 111 15.20 23.78 -3.88
CA SER A 111 16.20 22.73 -3.59
C SER A 111 15.60 21.45 -2.99
N LEU A 112 14.35 21.13 -3.33
CA LEU A 112 13.68 19.94 -2.88
C LEU A 112 13.92 18.79 -3.86
N LYS A 113 14.37 17.65 -3.36
CA LYS A 113 14.46 16.43 -4.12
C LYS A 113 13.06 15.88 -4.39
N SER A 114 12.81 15.41 -5.61
CA SER A 114 11.50 14.91 -6.02
C SER A 114 11.55 13.42 -6.32
N HIS A 115 10.63 12.68 -5.73
CA HIS A 115 10.31 11.31 -6.11
C HIS A 115 9.07 11.32 -7.00
N LEU A 116 9.18 10.78 -8.20
CA LEU A 116 8.05 10.53 -9.07
C LEU A 116 7.41 9.22 -8.63
N GLY A 117 6.32 9.33 -7.87
CA GLY A 117 5.56 8.19 -7.38
C GLY A 117 4.88 7.43 -8.51
N TYR A 118 4.35 6.27 -8.25
CA TYR A 118 3.80 5.31 -9.21
C TYR A 118 3.36 5.89 -10.56
N THR A 119 4.22 5.74 -11.56
CA THR A 119 3.91 6.11 -12.94
C THR A 119 4.11 4.92 -13.87
N CYS A 120 3.20 4.68 -14.80
CA CYS A 120 3.41 3.70 -15.85
C CYS A 120 3.90 4.31 -17.18
N GLY A 121 4.19 5.60 -17.19
CA GLY A 121 4.76 6.29 -18.34
C GLY A 121 3.81 6.57 -19.49
N LYS A 122 2.50 6.38 -19.32
CA LYS A 122 1.51 6.58 -20.43
C LYS A 122 1.36 8.04 -20.85
N GLY A 123 1.81 8.97 -20.03
CA GLY A 123 1.90 10.39 -20.37
C GLY A 123 3.20 10.76 -21.11
N ILE A 124 4.20 9.88 -21.12
CA ILE A 124 5.48 10.12 -21.78
C ILE A 124 5.31 9.90 -23.28
N THR A 125 5.23 11.01 -24.03
CA THR A 125 5.05 10.99 -25.48
C THR A 125 6.36 10.95 -26.25
N GLU A 126 7.45 11.32 -25.62
CA GLU A 126 8.83 11.29 -26.09
C GLU A 126 9.76 11.01 -24.91
N SER A 127 10.75 10.17 -25.09
CA SER A 127 11.62 9.70 -24.00
C SER A 127 12.47 10.79 -23.34
N GLU A 128 12.74 11.89 -24.07
CA GLU A 128 13.46 13.08 -23.61
C GLU A 128 12.76 13.78 -22.42
N ILE A 129 11.47 13.55 -22.21
CA ILE A 129 10.74 14.01 -21.01
C ILE A 129 11.45 13.51 -19.73
N ALA A 130 11.94 12.27 -19.71
CA ALA A 130 12.69 11.73 -18.56
C ALA A 130 13.92 12.58 -18.25
N SER A 131 14.73 12.92 -19.25
CA SER A 131 15.90 13.75 -19.06
C SER A 131 15.55 15.15 -18.53
N ARG A 132 14.43 15.74 -19.02
CA ARG A 132 13.97 17.05 -18.52
C ARG A 132 13.50 16.99 -17.06
N LEU A 133 12.81 15.92 -16.67
CA LEU A 133 12.38 15.70 -15.29
C LEU A 133 13.58 15.53 -14.35
N ILE A 134 14.60 14.77 -14.77
CA ILE A 134 15.86 14.61 -14.01
C ILE A 134 16.55 15.97 -13.83
N ASN A 135 16.66 16.76 -14.90
CA ASN A 135 17.23 18.10 -14.84
C ASN A 135 16.40 19.04 -13.93
N ASN A 136 15.13 18.79 -13.77
CA ASN A 136 14.23 19.49 -12.85
C ASN A 136 14.27 18.93 -11.40
N GLY A 137 15.23 18.07 -11.07
CA GLY A 137 15.45 17.60 -9.70
C GLY A 137 14.69 16.31 -9.33
N VAL A 138 14.10 15.61 -10.28
CA VAL A 138 13.61 14.23 -10.05
C VAL A 138 14.81 13.31 -9.90
N ASN A 139 14.99 12.75 -8.72
CA ASN A 139 16.11 11.88 -8.38
C ASN A 139 15.67 10.45 -8.03
N GLU A 140 14.38 10.24 -7.82
CA GLU A 140 13.80 8.93 -7.58
C GLU A 140 12.52 8.72 -8.41
N VAL A 141 12.31 7.50 -8.87
CA VAL A 141 11.15 7.13 -9.68
C VAL A 141 10.64 5.74 -9.30
N THR A 142 9.35 5.61 -9.00
CA THR A 142 8.67 4.31 -8.93
C THR A 142 7.92 4.09 -10.24
N PHE A 143 8.47 3.22 -11.10
CA PHE A 143 7.93 3.01 -12.44
C PHE A 143 7.18 1.69 -12.55
N THR A 144 5.89 1.73 -12.85
CA THR A 144 5.08 0.54 -13.13
C THR A 144 5.47 -0.04 -14.49
N VAL A 145 6.42 -0.94 -14.49
CA VAL A 145 6.98 -1.54 -15.72
C VAL A 145 5.97 -2.49 -16.36
N PHE A 146 5.31 -3.35 -15.58
CA PHE A 146 4.46 -4.47 -15.99
C PHE A 146 5.21 -5.54 -16.81
N SER A 147 5.85 -5.14 -17.89
CA SER A 147 6.74 -5.93 -18.74
C SER A 147 7.60 -5.00 -19.60
N THR A 148 8.80 -5.41 -19.94
CA THR A 148 9.66 -4.73 -20.92
C THR A 148 9.35 -5.11 -22.36
N ASP A 149 8.37 -6.01 -22.62
CA ASP A 149 7.83 -6.25 -23.95
C ASP A 149 6.83 -5.14 -24.34
N PRO A 150 7.13 -4.32 -25.38
CA PRO A 150 6.22 -3.26 -25.82
C PRO A 150 4.84 -3.76 -26.26
N LYS A 151 4.74 -5.01 -26.75
CA LYS A 151 3.45 -5.59 -27.16
C LYS A 151 2.57 -5.87 -25.96
N LEU A 152 3.14 -6.46 -24.89
CA LEU A 152 2.41 -6.69 -23.64
C LEU A 152 2.00 -5.37 -22.98
N ARG A 153 2.87 -4.37 -22.95
CA ARG A 153 2.50 -3.04 -22.44
C ARG A 153 1.35 -2.43 -23.25
N ARG A 154 1.41 -2.46 -24.58
CA ARG A 154 0.33 -1.95 -25.43
C ARG A 154 -0.97 -2.67 -25.17
N GLU A 155 -0.93 -3.96 -24.98
CA GLU A 155 -2.12 -4.78 -24.75
C GLU A 155 -2.69 -4.61 -23.33
N TRP A 156 -1.86 -4.69 -22.29
CA TRP A 156 -2.30 -4.80 -20.90
C TRP A 156 -2.34 -3.46 -20.17
N VAL A 157 -1.31 -2.65 -20.31
CA VAL A 157 -1.24 -1.30 -19.73
C VAL A 157 -2.07 -0.31 -20.55
N LYS A 158 -2.37 -0.63 -21.83
CA LYS A 158 -3.00 0.29 -22.79
C LYS A 158 -2.12 1.48 -23.10
N ASP A 159 -0.82 1.27 -23.03
CA ASP A 159 0.18 2.25 -23.41
C ASP A 159 0.17 2.46 -24.93
N LYS A 160 0.02 3.70 -25.37
CA LYS A 160 -0.02 4.05 -26.80
C LYS A 160 1.36 4.17 -27.43
N LYS A 161 2.38 4.45 -26.59
CA LYS A 161 3.78 4.65 -27.00
C LYS A 161 4.73 3.87 -26.10
N PRO A 162 4.57 2.53 -26.01
CA PRO A 162 5.33 1.72 -25.05
C PRO A 162 6.85 1.77 -25.27
N GLU A 163 7.29 1.98 -26.52
CA GLU A 163 8.71 2.11 -26.84
C GLU A 163 9.31 3.38 -26.21
N GLU A 164 8.57 4.52 -26.27
CA GLU A 164 9.00 5.77 -25.62
C GLU A 164 8.97 5.69 -24.11
N ALA A 165 7.92 5.07 -23.55
CA ALA A 165 7.81 4.87 -22.10
C ALA A 165 8.93 3.97 -21.56
N LEU A 166 9.28 2.88 -22.28
CA LEU A 166 10.38 1.99 -21.89
C LEU A 166 11.73 2.67 -22.03
N LYS A 167 11.95 3.46 -23.09
CA LYS A 167 13.18 4.23 -23.25
C LYS A 167 13.32 5.30 -22.15
N ALA A 168 12.21 5.94 -21.76
CA ALA A 168 12.22 6.84 -20.60
C ALA A 168 12.52 6.10 -19.29
N CYS A 169 11.97 4.90 -19.09
CA CYS A 169 12.32 4.04 -17.96
C CYS A 169 13.82 3.74 -17.92
N GLN A 170 14.44 3.40 -19.06
CA GLN A 170 15.88 3.22 -19.16
C GLN A 170 16.64 4.49 -18.77
N ILE A 171 16.24 5.66 -19.29
CA ILE A 171 16.89 6.95 -18.94
C ILE A 171 16.82 7.20 -17.44
N PHE A 172 15.69 6.91 -16.80
CA PHE A 172 15.55 7.02 -15.34
C PHE A 172 16.47 6.04 -14.61
N CYS A 173 16.57 4.77 -15.04
CA CYS A 173 17.50 3.79 -14.44
C CYS A 173 18.96 4.27 -14.49
N GLU A 174 19.37 4.89 -15.60
CA GLU A 174 20.76 5.33 -15.83
C GLU A 174 21.10 6.63 -15.05
N ASN A 175 20.12 7.46 -14.68
CA ASN A 175 20.38 8.81 -14.20
C ASN A 175 19.63 9.19 -12.90
N ALA A 176 18.81 8.30 -12.36
CA ALA A 176 18.07 8.47 -11.12
C ALA A 176 17.97 7.12 -10.39
N ASP A 177 17.46 7.12 -9.15
CA ASP A 177 17.16 5.90 -8.42
C ASP A 177 15.79 5.38 -8.87
N LEU A 178 15.78 4.44 -9.83
CA LEU A 178 14.52 3.84 -10.28
C LEU A 178 14.24 2.54 -9.55
N THR A 179 13.03 2.45 -8.98
CA THR A 179 12.41 1.22 -8.52
C THR A 179 11.31 0.81 -9.50
N GLY A 180 11.45 -0.35 -10.12
CA GLY A 180 10.39 -0.95 -10.91
C GLY A 180 9.23 -1.38 -10.02
N ALA A 181 8.00 -1.38 -10.55
CA ALA A 181 6.85 -2.00 -9.91
C ALA A 181 6.03 -2.76 -10.95
N GLY A 182 5.38 -3.85 -10.56
CA GLY A 182 4.58 -4.62 -11.50
C GLY A 182 3.55 -5.50 -10.82
N VAL A 183 2.29 -5.41 -11.27
CA VAL A 183 1.26 -6.39 -10.91
C VAL A 183 1.52 -7.66 -11.69
N ILE A 184 1.77 -8.76 -10.99
CA ILE A 184 2.07 -10.06 -11.57
C ILE A 184 0.78 -10.82 -11.79
N ILE A 185 0.47 -11.07 -13.06
CA ILE A 185 -0.78 -11.73 -13.48
C ILE A 185 -0.44 -13.13 -13.98
N PRO A 186 -0.95 -14.18 -13.35
CA PRO A 186 -0.69 -15.57 -13.74
C PRO A 186 -0.97 -15.83 -15.22
N GLY A 187 -0.01 -16.44 -15.91
CA GLY A 187 -0.08 -16.75 -17.33
C GLY A 187 0.05 -15.56 -18.29
N VAL A 188 0.44 -14.38 -17.81
CA VAL A 188 0.58 -13.17 -18.61
C VAL A 188 1.98 -12.56 -18.55
N ASN A 189 2.38 -12.10 -17.39
CA ASN A 189 3.69 -11.46 -17.17
C ASN A 189 4.48 -12.10 -16.03
N ASP A 190 4.16 -13.34 -15.70
CA ASP A 190 4.90 -14.23 -14.81
C ASP A 190 5.95 -15.07 -15.58
N GLY A 191 6.57 -16.04 -14.92
CA GLY A 191 7.52 -16.99 -15.51
C GLY A 191 8.64 -16.31 -16.31
N ASP A 192 8.81 -16.76 -17.57
CA ASP A 192 9.88 -16.26 -18.45
C ASP A 192 9.74 -14.76 -18.79
N VAL A 193 8.50 -14.26 -18.86
CA VAL A 193 8.24 -12.82 -19.12
C VAL A 193 8.70 -11.96 -17.96
N LEU A 194 8.48 -12.41 -16.73
CA LEU A 194 8.99 -11.74 -15.52
C LEU A 194 10.52 -11.73 -15.53
N ARG A 195 11.15 -12.87 -15.75
CA ARG A 195 12.63 -12.97 -15.81
C ARG A 195 13.24 -12.11 -16.92
N GLN A 196 12.62 -12.07 -18.09
CA GLN A 196 13.04 -11.15 -19.15
C GLN A 196 12.95 -9.69 -18.72
N THR A 197 11.88 -9.33 -18.00
CA THR A 197 11.70 -7.98 -17.46
C THR A 197 12.79 -7.66 -16.42
N CYS A 198 13.07 -8.60 -15.51
CA CYS A 198 14.13 -8.45 -14.50
C CYS A 198 15.52 -8.31 -15.15
N ASN A 199 15.87 -9.16 -16.15
CA ASN A 199 17.13 -9.06 -16.88
C ASN A 199 17.30 -7.65 -17.49
N THR A 200 16.26 -7.13 -18.11
CA THR A 200 16.32 -5.81 -18.74
C THR A 200 16.46 -4.69 -17.68
N LEU A 201 15.76 -4.80 -16.56
CA LEU A 201 15.88 -3.81 -15.45
C LEU A 201 17.28 -3.84 -14.83
N GLU A 202 17.86 -5.03 -14.65
CA GLU A 202 19.23 -5.18 -14.15
C GLU A 202 20.25 -4.56 -15.12
N GLU A 203 20.13 -4.83 -16.43
CA GLU A 203 20.97 -4.24 -17.47
C GLU A 203 20.87 -2.71 -17.49
N TRP A 204 19.70 -2.14 -17.23
CA TRP A 204 19.50 -0.69 -17.17
C TRP A 204 19.98 -0.06 -15.85
N GLY A 205 20.26 -0.86 -14.82
CA GLY A 205 20.74 -0.40 -13.52
C GLY A 205 19.64 0.03 -12.54
N ALA A 206 18.45 -0.56 -12.65
CA ALA A 206 17.36 -0.35 -11.68
C ALA A 206 17.83 -0.71 -10.25
N LYS A 207 17.34 0.03 -9.26
CA LYS A 207 17.66 -0.19 -7.84
C LYS A 207 16.87 -1.35 -7.23
N GLY A 208 15.70 -1.65 -7.79
CA GLY A 208 14.92 -2.78 -7.36
C GLY A 208 13.61 -2.95 -8.11
N PHE A 209 12.86 -3.99 -7.70
CA PHE A 209 11.57 -4.30 -8.30
C PHE A 209 10.55 -4.74 -7.24
N ILE A 210 9.45 -3.99 -7.12
CA ILE A 210 8.33 -4.31 -6.25
C ILE A 210 7.34 -5.17 -7.05
N LEU A 211 7.24 -6.43 -6.70
CA LEU A 211 6.25 -7.35 -7.26
C LEU A 211 4.92 -7.17 -6.52
N MET A 212 3.86 -6.94 -7.25
CA MET A 212 2.51 -6.77 -6.69
C MET A 212 1.67 -7.99 -7.03
N ARG A 213 1.18 -8.70 -6.03
CA ARG A 213 0.29 -9.83 -6.25
C ARG A 213 -1.03 -9.35 -6.85
N PHE A 214 -1.44 -9.95 -7.95
CA PHE A 214 -2.74 -9.66 -8.56
C PHE A 214 -3.88 -10.10 -7.64
N ALA A 215 -4.83 -9.21 -7.34
CA ALA A 215 -6.05 -9.49 -6.61
C ALA A 215 -7.25 -9.49 -7.57
N ASN A 216 -8.15 -10.47 -7.46
CA ASN A 216 -9.29 -10.63 -8.37
C ASN A 216 -10.63 -10.92 -7.67
N THR A 217 -10.63 -11.00 -6.33
CA THR A 217 -11.82 -11.30 -5.52
C THR A 217 -12.02 -10.31 -4.38
N PHE A 218 -13.23 -10.29 -3.84
CA PHE A 218 -13.56 -9.48 -2.67
C PHE A 218 -12.65 -9.79 -1.46
N ASN A 219 -12.36 -11.07 -1.21
CA ASN A 219 -11.50 -11.48 -0.10
C ASN A 219 -10.04 -11.05 -0.27
N GLU A 220 -9.59 -10.88 -1.51
CA GLU A 220 -8.25 -10.39 -1.85
C GLU A 220 -8.16 -8.85 -1.83
N GLY A 221 -9.27 -8.15 -1.67
CA GLY A 221 -9.29 -6.69 -1.50
C GLY A 221 -10.16 -5.90 -2.49
N LEU A 222 -10.92 -6.55 -3.40
CA LEU A 222 -11.81 -5.85 -4.34
C LEU A 222 -13.14 -5.47 -3.67
N ILE A 223 -13.09 -4.55 -2.71
CA ILE A 223 -14.24 -4.16 -1.87
C ILE A 223 -15.18 -3.13 -2.52
N LEU A 224 -14.86 -2.64 -3.73
CA LEU A 224 -15.66 -1.62 -4.43
C LEU A 224 -16.70 -2.21 -5.41
N GLY A 225 -17.08 -3.48 -5.24
CA GLY A 225 -18.01 -4.17 -6.14
C GLY A 225 -17.49 -4.35 -7.55
N ASN A 226 -16.18 -4.37 -7.73
CA ASN A 226 -15.46 -4.37 -8.99
C ASN A 226 -14.87 -5.75 -9.37
N GLU A 227 -15.18 -6.78 -8.61
CA GLU A 227 -14.74 -8.15 -8.86
C GLU A 227 -15.61 -8.90 -9.89
N PRO A 228 -15.05 -9.86 -10.63
CA PRO A 228 -13.63 -10.00 -10.86
C PRO A 228 -13.14 -8.93 -11.86
N ILE A 229 -11.92 -8.47 -11.70
CA ILE A 229 -11.29 -7.56 -12.67
C ILE A 229 -11.07 -8.27 -14.00
N LEU A 230 -10.50 -9.48 -13.95
CA LEU A 230 -10.23 -10.34 -15.10
C LEU A 230 -10.98 -11.66 -14.94
N LYS A 231 -11.85 -11.97 -15.90
CA LYS A 231 -12.59 -13.24 -15.89
C LYS A 231 -11.67 -14.39 -16.26
N GLY A 232 -11.75 -15.49 -15.50
CA GLY A 232 -11.02 -16.72 -15.78
C GLY A 232 -9.53 -16.69 -15.42
N ILE A 233 -9.08 -15.66 -14.72
CA ILE A 233 -7.74 -15.60 -14.13
C ILE A 233 -7.91 -15.71 -12.60
N GLU A 234 -7.29 -16.70 -12.02
CA GLU A 234 -7.18 -16.87 -10.58
C GLU A 234 -5.92 -16.21 -10.09
N SER A 235 -5.99 -15.60 -8.90
CA SER A 235 -4.83 -14.99 -8.26
C SER A 235 -3.89 -16.09 -7.77
N GLN A 236 -2.59 -15.84 -7.83
CA GLN A 236 -1.60 -16.77 -7.29
C GLN A 236 -1.80 -16.90 -5.76
N PRO A 237 -1.72 -18.11 -5.18
CA PRO A 237 -1.71 -18.28 -3.74
C PRO A 237 -0.62 -17.42 -3.07
N VAL A 238 -0.91 -16.95 -1.86
CA VAL A 238 -0.01 -16.03 -1.14
C VAL A 238 1.36 -16.63 -0.90
N GLU A 239 1.39 -17.90 -0.51
CA GLU A 239 2.61 -18.65 -0.23
C GLU A 239 3.46 -18.85 -1.48
N GLU A 240 2.83 -19.17 -2.61
CA GLU A 240 3.51 -19.30 -3.90
C GLU A 240 4.05 -17.96 -4.39
N PHE A 241 3.29 -16.88 -4.17
CA PHE A 241 3.75 -15.54 -4.51
C PHE A 241 4.95 -15.13 -3.64
N GLY A 242 4.94 -15.43 -2.34
CA GLY A 242 6.07 -15.20 -1.45
C GLY A 242 7.33 -15.95 -1.92
N GLN A 243 7.19 -17.22 -2.29
CA GLN A 243 8.28 -18.02 -2.84
C GLN A 243 8.83 -17.41 -4.15
N LEU A 244 7.96 -16.96 -5.04
CA LEU A 244 8.36 -16.27 -6.27
C LEU A 244 9.20 -15.02 -5.97
N VAL A 245 8.79 -14.19 -5.00
CA VAL A 245 9.55 -13.00 -4.60
C VAL A 245 10.94 -13.37 -4.09
N GLU A 246 11.03 -14.39 -3.22
CA GLU A 246 12.30 -14.88 -2.71
C GLU A 246 13.21 -15.45 -3.81
N GLU A 247 12.64 -16.20 -4.77
CA GLU A 247 13.39 -16.74 -5.91
C GLU A 247 13.97 -15.61 -6.75
N ILE A 248 13.14 -14.66 -7.16
CA ILE A 248 13.59 -13.52 -7.98
C ILE A 248 14.61 -12.66 -7.22
N ASN A 249 14.43 -12.42 -5.92
CA ASN A 249 15.43 -11.68 -5.12
C ASN A 249 16.81 -12.38 -5.07
N LYS A 250 16.82 -13.71 -5.11
CA LYS A 250 18.09 -14.49 -5.15
C LYS A 250 18.73 -14.54 -6.54
N GLU A 251 17.93 -14.42 -7.61
CA GLU A 251 18.40 -14.51 -9.00
C GLU A 251 19.06 -13.21 -9.49
N TYR A 252 18.71 -12.05 -8.93
CA TYR A 252 19.14 -10.72 -9.41
C TYR A 252 19.93 -9.94 -8.35
N ASN A 253 20.74 -8.97 -8.81
CA ASN A 253 21.59 -8.14 -7.93
C ASN A 253 20.88 -6.89 -7.41
N PHE A 254 19.68 -6.58 -7.86
CA PHE A 254 18.85 -5.53 -7.32
C PHE A 254 17.83 -6.09 -6.31
N ARG A 255 17.40 -5.24 -5.37
CA ARG A 255 16.44 -5.63 -4.35
C ARG A 255 15.08 -5.98 -4.95
N VAL A 256 14.49 -7.10 -4.55
CA VAL A 256 13.14 -7.51 -4.94
C VAL A 256 12.28 -7.69 -3.69
N THR A 257 11.14 -7.02 -3.67
CA THR A 257 10.15 -7.15 -2.61
C THR A 257 8.79 -7.49 -3.20
N GLY A 258 7.87 -7.95 -2.37
CA GLY A 258 6.51 -8.29 -2.77
C GLY A 258 5.45 -7.65 -1.88
N THR A 259 4.38 -7.13 -2.48
CA THR A 259 3.22 -6.68 -1.73
C THR A 259 2.00 -7.56 -2.06
N PRO A 260 1.18 -7.95 -1.06
CA PRO A 260 1.19 -7.46 0.31
C PRO A 260 2.15 -8.16 1.29
N LEU A 261 2.98 -9.13 0.92
CA LEU A 261 3.43 -10.10 1.91
C LEU A 261 4.90 -10.50 1.93
N CYS A 262 5.80 -9.87 1.21
CA CYS A 262 7.15 -10.41 1.24
C CYS A 262 8.23 -9.35 1.05
N ASP A 263 9.08 -9.20 2.05
CA ASP A 263 10.38 -8.56 1.92
C ASP A 263 11.46 -9.54 2.40
N PRO A 264 12.20 -10.17 1.48
CA PRO A 264 13.21 -11.16 1.84
C PRO A 264 14.36 -10.60 2.67
N GLU A 265 14.67 -9.30 2.54
CA GLU A 265 15.78 -8.68 3.25
C GLU A 265 15.42 -8.32 4.70
N THR A 266 14.33 -7.59 4.88
CA THR A 266 13.93 -7.13 6.22
C THR A 266 13.07 -8.14 6.98
N GLY A 267 12.54 -9.14 6.27
CA GLY A 267 11.65 -10.11 6.86
C GLY A 267 10.23 -9.63 7.13
N GLY A 268 9.89 -8.40 6.73
CA GLY A 268 8.52 -7.89 6.77
C GLY A 268 7.57 -8.61 5.79
N PRO A 269 6.27 -8.55 6.02
CA PRO A 269 5.60 -8.09 7.24
C PRO A 269 5.73 -9.06 8.40
N PHE A 270 5.58 -8.55 9.61
CA PHE A 270 5.72 -9.30 10.86
C PHE A 270 7.13 -9.87 11.09
N ALA A 271 8.16 -9.06 10.85
CA ALA A 271 9.55 -9.40 11.12
C ALA A 271 9.77 -9.81 12.58
N ILE A 272 9.08 -9.17 13.55
CA ILE A 272 9.16 -9.53 14.98
C ILE A 272 8.55 -10.89 15.32
N ALA A 273 7.71 -11.48 14.43
CA ALA A 273 7.18 -12.83 14.64
C ALA A 273 8.16 -13.94 14.23
N LYS A 274 9.27 -13.61 13.57
CA LYS A 274 10.30 -14.56 13.18
C LYS A 274 11.10 -15.05 14.38
N ASP A 275 11.54 -16.30 14.34
CA ASP A 275 12.23 -16.93 15.49
C ASP A 275 13.59 -16.28 15.78
N GLU A 276 14.31 -15.84 14.75
CA GLU A 276 15.57 -15.09 14.87
C GLU A 276 15.40 -13.73 15.56
N ASN A 277 14.20 -13.16 15.55
CA ASN A 277 13.88 -11.85 16.13
C ASN A 277 13.17 -11.93 17.49
N GLU A 278 13.01 -13.13 18.06
CA GLU A 278 12.32 -13.34 19.33
C GLU A 278 12.85 -12.48 20.48
N ILE A 279 14.15 -12.19 20.47
CA ILE A 279 14.80 -11.34 21.48
C ILE A 279 14.18 -9.94 21.58
N PHE A 280 13.61 -9.43 20.49
CA PHE A 280 12.99 -8.11 20.47
C PHE A 280 11.61 -8.08 21.13
N LEU A 281 10.95 -9.24 21.32
CA LEU A 281 9.64 -9.31 21.96
C LEU A 281 9.68 -8.87 23.44
N GLN A 282 10.85 -8.89 24.10
CA GLN A 282 11.02 -8.35 25.45
C GLN A 282 10.72 -6.84 25.55
N PHE A 283 10.71 -6.10 24.41
CA PHE A 283 10.39 -4.67 24.37
C PHE A 283 8.89 -4.40 24.17
N ILE A 284 8.08 -5.44 24.00
CA ILE A 284 6.62 -5.31 23.98
C ILE A 284 6.13 -5.09 25.41
N LYS A 285 5.23 -4.11 25.55
CA LYS A 285 4.61 -3.77 26.85
C LYS A 285 3.83 -4.97 27.40
N LYS A 286 3.72 -5.03 28.72
CA LYS A 286 2.93 -6.08 29.37
C LYS A 286 1.45 -5.94 29.03
N VAL A 287 0.85 -7.05 28.56
CA VAL A 287 -0.58 -7.16 28.33
C VAL A 287 -1.30 -7.43 29.65
N THR A 288 -2.19 -6.52 30.05
CA THR A 288 -2.98 -6.60 31.29
C THR A 288 -4.48 -6.64 31.02
N GLY A 289 -4.91 -6.17 29.85
CA GLY A 289 -6.29 -6.19 29.40
C GLY A 289 -6.70 -7.53 28.82
N GLU A 290 -7.99 -7.77 28.66
CA GLU A 290 -8.55 -8.93 27.98
C GLU A 290 -9.30 -8.50 26.72
N ALA A 291 -8.91 -9.03 25.54
CA ALA A 291 -9.52 -8.63 24.28
C ALA A 291 -9.49 -9.73 23.22
N THR A 292 -10.42 -9.64 22.26
CA THR A 292 -10.33 -10.32 20.98
C THR A 292 -9.82 -9.35 19.92
N ILE A 293 -8.79 -9.76 19.18
CA ILE A 293 -8.29 -9.01 18.02
C ILE A 293 -8.89 -9.61 16.76
N ILE A 294 -9.58 -8.79 15.98
CA ILE A 294 -10.05 -9.15 14.64
C ILE A 294 -9.05 -8.63 13.63
N THR A 295 -8.61 -9.48 12.71
CA THR A 295 -7.65 -9.12 11.67
C THR A 295 -7.86 -9.96 10.40
N SER A 296 -6.98 -9.84 9.40
CA SER A 296 -7.03 -10.68 8.21
C SER A 296 -6.59 -12.12 8.48
N LYS A 297 -7.04 -13.06 7.65
CA LYS A 297 -6.63 -14.48 7.73
C LYS A 297 -5.11 -14.66 7.63
N ILE A 298 -4.42 -13.73 6.96
CA ILE A 298 -2.97 -13.79 6.77
C ILE A 298 -2.23 -13.25 8.00
N ALA A 299 -2.71 -12.18 8.60
CA ALA A 299 -2.05 -11.57 9.76
C ALA A 299 -2.31 -12.35 11.07
N ALA A 300 -3.46 -13.01 11.19
CA ALA A 300 -3.86 -13.68 12.41
C ALA A 300 -2.83 -14.67 12.97
N PRO A 301 -2.21 -15.57 12.17
CA PRO A 301 -1.20 -16.51 12.70
C PRO A 301 0.04 -15.81 13.28
N PHE A 302 0.49 -14.71 12.65
CA PHE A 302 1.66 -13.97 13.14
C PHE A 302 1.36 -13.24 14.43
N ILE A 303 0.20 -12.60 14.53
CA ILE A 303 -0.23 -11.87 15.71
C ILE A 303 -0.43 -12.86 16.87
N SER A 304 -1.09 -14.02 16.64
CA SER A 304 -1.22 -15.07 17.63
C SER A 304 0.13 -15.55 18.14
N LYS A 305 1.07 -15.86 17.22
CA LYS A 305 2.42 -16.31 17.59
C LYS A 305 3.15 -15.30 18.48
N ILE A 306 3.00 -13.98 18.22
CA ILE A 306 3.62 -12.95 19.05
C ILE A 306 3.01 -12.96 20.46
N PHE A 307 1.67 -13.00 20.58
CA PHE A 307 1.00 -13.02 21.88
C PHE A 307 1.29 -14.31 22.68
N ASP A 308 1.36 -15.45 21.99
CA ASP A 308 1.75 -16.72 22.63
C ASP A 308 3.18 -16.64 23.22
N LYS A 309 4.12 -16.04 22.47
CA LYS A 309 5.52 -15.91 22.93
C LYS A 309 5.73 -14.94 24.09
N ILE A 310 4.80 -13.99 24.29
CA ILE A 310 4.85 -13.05 25.42
C ILE A 310 3.88 -13.44 26.56
N ASP A 311 3.39 -14.68 26.57
CA ASP A 311 2.49 -15.24 27.60
C ASP A 311 1.20 -14.39 27.79
N ALA A 312 0.61 -13.89 26.70
CA ALA A 312 -0.61 -13.06 26.72
C ALA A 312 -1.89 -13.89 26.49
N ASP A 313 -2.14 -14.92 27.31
CA ASP A 313 -3.30 -15.85 27.22
C ASP A 313 -4.66 -15.15 27.31
N ASN A 314 -4.70 -13.91 27.78
CA ASN A 314 -5.89 -13.07 27.86
C ASN A 314 -6.29 -12.39 26.54
N VAL A 315 -5.54 -12.63 25.47
CA VAL A 315 -5.83 -12.15 24.12
C VAL A 315 -6.10 -13.33 23.20
N ASN A 316 -7.20 -13.28 22.43
CA ASN A 316 -7.40 -14.20 21.31
C ASN A 316 -7.44 -13.43 19.99
N VAL A 317 -7.06 -14.07 18.90
CA VAL A 317 -6.96 -13.46 17.57
C VAL A 317 -7.87 -14.22 16.59
N ILE A 318 -8.74 -13.50 15.90
CA ILE A 318 -9.66 -14.05 14.91
C ILE A 318 -9.32 -13.47 13.54
N GLY A 319 -9.00 -14.36 12.60
CA GLY A 319 -8.78 -14.01 11.20
C GLY A 319 -10.06 -14.10 10.38
N VAL A 320 -10.53 -12.99 9.83
CA VAL A 320 -11.65 -13.01 8.85
C VAL A 320 -11.14 -13.44 7.46
N PRO A 321 -12.01 -13.90 6.55
CA PRO A 321 -11.61 -14.37 5.22
C PRO A 321 -10.92 -13.32 4.32
N LYS A 322 -10.71 -12.09 4.79
CA LYS A 322 -9.98 -11.02 4.10
C LYS A 322 -8.48 -11.23 4.15
N GLU A 323 -7.76 -10.95 3.07
CA GLU A 323 -6.29 -11.06 3.04
C GLU A 323 -5.60 -9.82 3.63
N ILE A 324 -6.18 -8.64 3.42
CA ILE A 324 -5.62 -7.35 3.86
C ILE A 324 -6.50 -6.77 4.97
N ALA A 325 -5.94 -6.61 6.17
CA ALA A 325 -6.68 -6.22 7.36
C ALA A 325 -7.33 -4.82 7.26
N CYS A 326 -6.68 -3.86 6.63
CA CYS A 326 -7.27 -2.52 6.45
C CYS A 326 -8.44 -2.49 5.44
N LEU A 327 -8.69 -3.57 4.71
CA LEU A 327 -9.82 -3.73 3.78
C LEU A 327 -10.98 -4.55 4.36
N ILE A 328 -10.97 -4.84 5.65
CA ILE A 328 -12.09 -5.48 6.37
C ILE A 328 -13.31 -4.56 6.32
N THR A 329 -14.44 -5.11 5.89
CA THR A 329 -15.73 -4.43 5.77
C THR A 329 -16.74 -4.96 6.79
N LYS A 330 -17.94 -4.38 6.82
CA LYS A 330 -19.05 -4.87 7.67
C LYS A 330 -19.44 -6.31 7.32
N GLU A 331 -19.41 -6.66 6.03
CA GLU A 331 -19.74 -8.01 5.55
C GLU A 331 -18.78 -9.06 6.10
N ASP A 332 -17.53 -8.71 6.33
CA ASP A 332 -16.54 -9.58 6.96
C ASP A 332 -16.83 -9.75 8.46
N LEU A 333 -17.24 -8.68 9.14
CA LEU A 333 -17.60 -8.74 10.57
C LEU A 333 -18.88 -9.54 10.82
N GLU A 334 -19.86 -9.48 9.91
CA GLU A 334 -21.12 -10.23 10.00
C GLU A 334 -20.93 -11.76 9.92
N GLN A 335 -19.77 -12.24 9.49
CA GLN A 335 -19.46 -13.67 9.39
C GLN A 335 -18.77 -14.24 10.64
N ILE A 336 -18.44 -13.40 11.63
CA ILE A 336 -17.72 -13.82 12.84
C ILE A 336 -18.65 -14.58 13.78
N ASP A 337 -18.17 -15.69 14.35
CA ASP A 337 -18.84 -16.35 15.45
C ASP A 337 -18.72 -15.52 16.74
N LEU A 338 -19.82 -14.86 17.11
CA LEU A 338 -19.85 -13.95 18.25
C LEU A 338 -19.58 -14.67 19.59
N SER A 339 -19.76 -16.00 19.67
CA SER A 339 -19.50 -16.76 20.88
C SER A 339 -18.01 -16.85 21.23
N GLU A 340 -17.12 -16.62 20.26
CA GLU A 340 -15.67 -16.60 20.47
C GLU A 340 -15.15 -15.24 20.94
N LEU A 341 -16.00 -14.20 20.91
CA LEU A 341 -15.60 -12.83 21.22
C LEU A 341 -15.59 -12.57 22.73
N LYS A 342 -14.54 -11.91 23.17
CA LYS A 342 -14.45 -11.31 24.52
C LYS A 342 -15.25 -10.02 24.59
N GLN A 343 -15.37 -9.44 25.79
CA GLN A 343 -16.09 -8.21 26.01
C GLN A 343 -15.43 -7.01 25.29
N ALA A 344 -14.11 -6.95 25.27
CA ALA A 344 -13.39 -5.99 24.45
C ALA A 344 -13.00 -6.62 23.10
N VAL A 345 -13.25 -5.92 22.01
CA VAL A 345 -12.90 -6.34 20.66
C VAL A 345 -12.11 -5.23 19.98
N ILE A 346 -10.94 -5.57 19.45
CA ILE A 346 -10.08 -4.61 18.73
C ILE A 346 -10.13 -4.95 17.23
N ILE A 347 -10.58 -4.00 16.43
CA ILE A 347 -10.56 -4.11 14.95
C ILE A 347 -9.39 -3.29 14.38
N PRO A 348 -8.93 -3.55 13.13
CA PRO A 348 -7.87 -2.75 12.51
C PRO A 348 -8.21 -1.27 12.49
N GLY A 349 -7.23 -0.40 12.73
CA GLY A 349 -7.42 1.05 12.78
C GLY A 349 -8.06 1.60 11.51
N ARG A 350 -7.66 1.09 10.34
CA ARG A 350 -8.14 1.51 9.01
C ARG A 350 -9.24 0.62 8.42
N ALA A 351 -9.85 -0.29 9.18
CA ALA A 351 -10.94 -1.13 8.67
C ALA A 351 -12.08 -0.30 8.06
N PHE A 352 -12.59 -0.74 6.91
CA PHE A 352 -13.67 -0.09 6.16
C PHE A 352 -15.05 -0.38 6.76
N VAL A 353 -15.20 -0.06 8.03
CA VAL A 353 -16.47 -0.18 8.76
C VAL A 353 -16.61 1.01 9.71
N HIS A 354 -17.79 1.57 9.78
CA HIS A 354 -18.06 2.64 10.75
C HIS A 354 -18.13 2.07 12.17
N GLN A 355 -17.70 2.86 13.16
CA GLN A 355 -17.63 2.43 14.56
C GLN A 355 -18.96 1.88 15.07
N LEU A 356 -20.06 2.62 14.86
CA LEU A 356 -21.39 2.21 15.32
C LEU A 356 -21.91 0.94 14.61
N ASP A 357 -21.53 0.72 13.34
CA ASP A 357 -21.90 -0.53 12.67
C ASP A 357 -21.09 -1.71 13.21
N ALA A 358 -19.80 -1.52 13.49
CA ALA A 358 -18.96 -2.54 14.11
C ALA A 358 -19.50 -2.93 15.50
N GLU A 359 -19.82 -1.94 16.35
CA GLU A 359 -20.42 -2.17 17.67
C GLU A 359 -21.75 -2.93 17.57
N ARG A 360 -22.64 -2.51 16.65
CA ARG A 360 -23.93 -3.16 16.45
C ARG A 360 -23.78 -4.61 15.96
N ILE A 361 -22.89 -4.86 15.00
CA ILE A 361 -22.67 -6.19 14.43
C ILE A 361 -22.06 -7.11 15.49
N LEU A 362 -21.01 -6.66 16.14
CA LEU A 362 -20.25 -7.45 17.11
C LEU A 362 -20.98 -7.62 18.47
N SER A 363 -22.14 -6.98 18.66
CA SER A 363 -23.02 -7.15 19.83
C SER A 363 -24.40 -7.71 19.44
N ALA A 364 -24.55 -8.29 18.24
CA ALA A 364 -25.83 -8.77 17.73
C ALA A 364 -26.41 -9.97 18.50
N ASP A 365 -25.59 -10.67 19.27
CA ASP A 365 -25.99 -11.77 20.19
C ASP A 365 -26.57 -11.27 21.52
N GLY A 366 -26.68 -9.96 21.73
CA GLY A 366 -27.20 -9.33 22.95
C GLY A 366 -26.12 -9.12 24.03
N VAL A 367 -24.87 -9.49 23.80
CA VAL A 367 -23.76 -9.16 24.68
C VAL A 367 -23.22 -7.79 24.28
N GLU A 368 -23.27 -6.83 25.21
CA GLU A 368 -22.67 -5.51 24.98
C GLU A 368 -21.14 -5.62 24.96
N ARG A 369 -20.52 -5.26 23.81
CA ARG A 369 -19.07 -5.29 23.63
C ARG A 369 -18.52 -3.90 23.41
N ILE A 370 -17.35 -3.66 23.95
CA ILE A 370 -16.55 -2.45 23.70
C ILE A 370 -15.71 -2.71 22.46
N VAL A 371 -15.98 -2.01 21.37
CA VAL A 371 -15.21 -2.13 20.12
C VAL A 371 -14.21 -0.99 20.04
N GLY A 372 -12.92 -1.33 20.17
CA GLY A 372 -11.81 -0.43 19.99
C GLY A 372 -11.17 -0.55 18.60
N ARG A 373 -10.37 0.45 18.23
CA ARG A 373 -9.52 0.39 17.04
C ARG A 373 -8.07 0.27 17.47
N GLY A 374 -7.35 -0.64 16.82
CA GLY A 374 -5.90 -0.75 16.92
C GLY A 374 -5.19 0.35 16.11
N PRO A 375 -3.86 0.28 15.98
CA PRO A 375 -3.09 1.20 15.17
C PRO A 375 -3.52 1.16 13.68
N ASP A 376 -3.22 2.22 12.96
CA ASP A 376 -3.55 2.34 11.53
C ASP A 376 -2.69 1.39 10.65
N THR A 377 -1.48 1.13 11.09
CA THR A 377 -0.56 0.12 10.54
C THR A 377 -0.01 -0.71 11.69
N LEU A 378 0.11 -2.00 11.53
CA LEU A 378 0.70 -2.90 12.53
C LEU A 378 2.04 -3.45 12.07
N THR A 379 2.23 -3.51 10.77
CA THR A 379 3.41 -4.03 10.10
C THR A 379 3.63 -3.33 8.77
N ILE A 380 4.75 -3.56 8.15
CA ILE A 380 5.19 -2.95 6.90
C ILE A 380 5.35 -4.06 5.87
N ASP A 381 4.70 -3.93 4.71
CA ASP A 381 4.85 -4.86 3.60
C ASP A 381 6.03 -4.51 2.68
N GLY A 382 6.28 -5.33 1.68
CA GLY A 382 7.40 -5.16 0.76
C GLY A 382 7.39 -3.87 -0.06
N GLU A 383 6.25 -3.17 -0.19
CA GLU A 383 6.19 -1.85 -0.81
C GLU A 383 6.77 -0.77 0.11
N LEU A 384 6.39 -0.80 1.39
CA LEU A 384 6.77 0.22 2.37
C LEU A 384 8.15 -0.04 2.99
N SER A 385 8.64 -1.29 2.96
CA SER A 385 9.96 -1.67 3.49
C SER A 385 11.10 -1.44 2.52
N PHE A 386 10.81 -1.17 1.24
CA PHE A 386 11.82 -1.10 0.18
C PHE A 386 13.01 -0.18 0.52
N ASP A 387 12.76 0.97 1.13
CA ASP A 387 13.79 1.94 1.54
C ASP A 387 14.26 1.77 3.00
N LYS A 388 13.94 0.64 3.66
CA LYS A 388 14.20 0.43 5.08
C LYS A 388 15.23 -0.68 5.30
N THR A 389 15.89 -0.61 6.45
CA THR A 389 16.70 -1.72 6.98
C THR A 389 15.82 -2.63 7.84
N ASP A 390 16.32 -3.82 8.14
CA ASP A 390 15.69 -4.76 9.06
C ASP A 390 15.49 -4.15 10.46
N GLU A 391 16.47 -3.40 10.99
CA GLU A 391 16.34 -2.72 12.27
C GLU A 391 15.21 -1.70 12.24
N ASN A 392 15.07 -0.91 11.17
CA ASN A 392 14.00 0.06 11.05
C ASN A 392 12.61 -0.61 11.02
N VAL A 393 12.48 -1.74 10.29
CA VAL A 393 11.22 -2.49 10.24
C VAL A 393 10.87 -3.04 11.62
N ILE A 394 11.83 -3.65 12.33
CA ILE A 394 11.63 -4.17 13.68
C ILE A 394 11.22 -3.07 14.66
N GLU A 395 11.89 -1.90 14.63
CA GLU A 395 11.58 -0.77 15.51
C GLU A 395 10.16 -0.24 15.26
N GLU A 396 9.77 -0.10 13.99
CA GLU A 396 8.43 0.34 13.62
C GLU A 396 7.37 -0.69 14.05
N GLU A 397 7.59 -1.97 13.82
CA GLU A 397 6.66 -3.03 14.23
C GLU A 397 6.52 -3.09 15.77
N LEU A 398 7.61 -2.99 16.51
CA LEU A 398 7.56 -2.92 17.98
C LEU A 398 6.76 -1.71 18.47
N THR A 399 6.92 -0.56 17.83
CA THR A 399 6.16 0.64 18.16
C THR A 399 4.66 0.41 17.94
N GLN A 400 4.27 -0.12 16.78
CA GLN A 400 2.88 -0.39 16.44
C GLN A 400 2.26 -1.50 17.33
N PHE A 401 3.03 -2.54 17.66
CA PHE A 401 2.58 -3.57 18.61
C PHE A 401 2.39 -3.02 20.03
N ASN A 402 3.23 -2.11 20.46
CA ASN A 402 3.05 -1.42 21.73
C ASN A 402 1.80 -0.54 21.76
N ASP A 403 1.46 0.10 20.64
CA ASP A 403 0.20 0.85 20.48
C ASP A 403 -1.01 -0.10 20.49
N LEU A 404 -0.89 -1.29 19.89
CA LEU A 404 -1.91 -2.32 19.97
C LEU A 404 -2.10 -2.81 21.41
N VAL A 405 -1.01 -3.05 22.14
CA VAL A 405 -1.07 -3.46 23.56
C VAL A 405 -1.70 -2.35 24.42
N ASP A 406 -1.39 -1.09 24.16
CA ASP A 406 -2.04 0.03 24.85
C ASP A 406 -3.54 0.06 24.59
N ALA A 407 -3.98 -0.19 23.36
CA ALA A 407 -5.40 -0.31 23.03
C ALA A 407 -6.06 -1.49 23.77
N ILE A 408 -5.41 -2.68 23.80
CA ILE A 408 -5.90 -3.84 24.54
C ILE A 408 -6.03 -3.51 26.03
N ASN A 409 -5.00 -2.91 26.63
CA ASN A 409 -4.98 -2.55 28.04
C ASN A 409 -6.03 -1.49 28.38
N PHE A 410 -6.31 -0.57 27.46
CA PHE A 410 -7.33 0.48 27.66
C PHE A 410 -8.76 -0.06 27.55
N PHE A 411 -9.08 -0.76 26.46
CA PHE A 411 -10.45 -1.23 26.22
C PHE A 411 -10.79 -2.51 27.00
N GLY A 412 -9.78 -3.35 27.27
CA GLY A 412 -9.91 -4.64 27.95
C GLY A 412 -9.62 -4.61 29.45
N MET A 413 -9.65 -3.43 30.09
CA MET A 413 -9.47 -3.33 31.54
C MET A 413 -10.47 -4.20 32.28
N ARG A 414 -9.98 -5.11 33.11
CA ARG A 414 -10.84 -5.82 34.07
C ARG A 414 -11.19 -4.86 35.21
N ILE A 415 -12.47 -4.52 35.31
CA ILE A 415 -13.02 -3.73 36.42
C ILE A 415 -13.21 -4.64 37.62
#